data_4a426341be4a492feae461b7836b94ab
#
_entry.id   4a426341be4a492feae461b7836b94ab
#
_cell.length_a   1.000
_cell.length_b   1.000
_cell.length_c   1.000
_cell.angle_alpha   90.00
_cell.angle_beta   90.00
_cell.angle_gamma   90.00
#
_symmetry.space_group_name_H-M   'P 1'
#
loop_
_entity.id
_entity.type
_entity.pdbx_description
1 polymer ?
#
loop_
_entity_poly.entity_id
_entity_poly.type
_entity_poly.pdbx_seq_one_letter_code
_entity_poly.pdbx_strand_id
1 'polypeptide(L)'
;MPRNTRRARYACPFAAMLAVPLACAPAASYAGWYEVVNYTGTIGTAPVHVSLQTYDAINRNDAGRWRVDGSYYYDAHRKPIPLQGRREPDGRMTLCEASPPASNADSPVVPAASPSRPKPCPIALNVAGQTATGTWDDGRKTLPVTLNEVGRLNDNDQDHVRLDGAVDIPMWYRTKTHMLVGVYALSDKCGLAMQSLRAVNIATGRIDRTIALDCDAGMVMTSIYANVADARRAGYVSVEYRGGKMGYEQDVSLGLPSSSSK
;
A
#
# COMPACT_ATOMS: atom_id res chain seq x y z
N MET A 1 -23.70 8.97 95.44
CA MET A 1 -22.48 9.56 94.74
C MET A 1 -22.63 9.11 93.27
N PRO A 2 -23.01 9.99 92.32
CA PRO A 2 -23.09 9.66 90.91
C PRO A 2 -21.82 10.08 90.15
N ARG A 3 -21.29 9.18 89.38
CA ARG A 3 -20.15 9.42 88.50
C ARG A 3 -20.62 10.04 87.19
N ASN A 4 -20.12 11.18 86.86
CA ASN A 4 -20.30 11.91 85.59
C ASN A 4 -19.38 11.33 84.53
N THR A 5 -19.90 10.75 83.48
CA THR A 5 -19.14 10.33 82.29
C THR A 5 -19.37 11.36 81.18
N ARG A 6 -18.36 12.16 80.93
CA ARG A 6 -18.32 13.08 79.75
C ARG A 6 -18.14 12.23 78.47
N ARG A 7 -19.08 12.28 77.55
CA ARG A 7 -18.95 11.75 76.21
C ARG A 7 -18.21 12.82 75.35
N ALA A 8 -17.02 12.48 74.88
CA ALA A 8 -16.32 13.23 73.85
C ALA A 8 -16.95 12.99 72.50
N ARG A 9 -17.41 14.02 71.83
CA ARG A 9 -17.89 13.98 70.44
C ARG A 9 -16.70 14.16 69.52
N TYR A 10 -16.34 13.10 68.82
CA TYR A 10 -15.41 13.21 67.70
C TYR A 10 -16.18 13.66 66.44
N ALA A 11 -15.88 14.87 65.98
CA ALA A 11 -16.31 15.38 64.68
C ALA A 11 -15.36 14.81 63.60
N CYS A 12 -15.89 13.95 62.76
CA CYS A 12 -15.18 13.54 61.52
C CYS A 12 -15.28 14.65 60.49
N PRO A 13 -14.14 15.14 59.92
CA PRO A 13 -14.19 15.99 58.79
C PRO A 13 -14.51 15.15 57.53
N PHE A 14 -15.61 15.46 56.85
CA PHE A 14 -15.92 14.97 55.52
C PHE A 14 -14.90 15.55 54.53
N ALA A 15 -13.94 14.72 54.13
CA ALA A 15 -13.10 15.01 52.98
C ALA A 15 -13.93 14.74 51.69
N ALA A 16 -14.34 15.79 51.04
CA ALA A 16 -14.97 15.69 49.70
C ALA A 16 -13.92 15.23 48.72
N MET A 17 -13.89 13.95 48.38
CA MET A 17 -13.14 13.45 47.22
C MET A 17 -13.83 13.93 45.95
N LEU A 18 -13.23 14.92 45.27
CA LEU A 18 -13.51 15.27 43.90
C LEU A 18 -13.08 14.09 43.01
N ALA A 19 -14.02 13.25 42.67
CA ALA A 19 -13.83 12.22 41.61
C ALA A 19 -13.73 12.95 40.27
N VAL A 20 -12.52 13.13 39.77
CA VAL A 20 -12.27 13.55 38.39
C VAL A 20 -12.59 12.34 37.52
N PRO A 21 -13.61 12.39 36.62
CA PRO A 21 -13.81 11.33 35.67
C PRO A 21 -12.64 11.34 34.71
N LEU A 22 -11.73 10.36 34.82
CA LEU A 22 -10.77 10.03 33.77
C LEU A 22 -11.61 9.57 32.57
N ALA A 23 -11.86 10.48 31.65
CA ALA A 23 -12.39 10.13 30.35
C ALA A 23 -11.29 9.31 29.63
N CYS A 24 -11.34 7.99 29.78
CA CYS A 24 -10.65 7.08 28.88
C CYS A 24 -11.31 7.26 27.50
N ALA A 25 -10.82 8.22 26.73
CA ALA A 25 -11.04 8.19 25.30
C ALA A 25 -10.48 6.83 24.81
N PRO A 26 -11.26 5.98 24.14
CA PRO A 26 -10.69 4.82 23.48
C PRO A 26 -9.67 5.36 22.49
N ALA A 27 -8.39 5.12 22.73
CA ALA A 27 -7.40 5.23 21.71
C ALA A 27 -7.85 4.27 20.62
N ALA A 28 -8.33 4.79 19.49
CA ALA A 28 -8.60 3.99 18.32
C ALA A 28 -7.25 3.36 17.95
N SER A 29 -7.07 2.12 18.36
CA SER A 29 -5.95 1.30 17.94
C SER A 29 -6.18 1.00 16.47
N TYR A 30 -5.71 1.87 15.61
CA TYR A 30 -5.52 1.54 14.20
C TYR A 30 -4.42 0.48 14.18
N ALA A 31 -4.82 -0.76 13.97
CA ALA A 31 -3.89 -1.81 13.60
C ALA A 31 -3.44 -1.50 12.17
N GLY A 32 -2.41 -0.72 12.03
CA GLY A 32 -1.78 -0.44 10.76
C GLY A 32 -1.19 -1.72 10.18
N TRP A 33 -1.38 -1.92 8.88
CA TRP A 33 -1.11 -3.18 8.22
C TRP A 33 0.05 -3.07 7.23
N TYR A 34 0.34 -1.88 6.74
CA TYR A 34 1.31 -1.71 5.65
C TYR A 34 1.82 -0.28 5.54
N GLU A 35 2.97 -0.18 4.89
CA GLU A 35 3.55 1.07 4.44
C GLU A 35 3.82 0.97 2.93
N VAL A 36 3.48 2.01 2.17
CA VAL A 36 3.85 2.14 0.77
C VAL A 36 4.82 3.30 0.61
N VAL A 37 5.92 3.07 -0.06
CA VAL A 37 6.90 4.12 -0.37
C VAL A 37 7.13 4.17 -1.87
N ASN A 38 6.93 5.35 -2.44
CA ASN A 38 7.24 5.63 -3.83
C ASN A 38 8.62 6.27 -3.97
N TYR A 39 9.33 5.80 -4.95
CA TYR A 39 10.67 6.29 -5.28
C TYR A 39 10.75 6.68 -6.75
N THR A 40 11.61 7.66 -7.04
CA THR A 40 12.14 7.93 -8.37
C THR A 40 13.64 7.81 -8.36
N GLY A 41 14.23 7.45 -9.50
CA GLY A 41 15.69 7.30 -9.57
C GLY A 41 16.14 6.61 -10.84
N THR A 42 17.19 5.80 -10.72
CA THR A 42 17.79 5.14 -11.89
C THR A 42 18.18 3.69 -11.61
N ILE A 43 18.10 2.87 -12.65
CA ILE A 43 18.79 1.57 -12.76
C ILE A 43 19.83 1.73 -13.85
N GLY A 44 21.11 1.74 -13.46
CA GLY A 44 22.18 2.22 -14.35
C GLY A 44 21.96 3.70 -14.70
N THR A 45 21.71 3.98 -15.98
CA THR A 45 21.38 5.33 -16.48
C THR A 45 19.90 5.50 -16.83
N ALA A 46 19.10 4.44 -16.73
CA ALA A 46 17.70 4.47 -17.12
C ALA A 46 16.82 4.99 -15.98
N PRO A 47 16.04 6.08 -16.20
CA PRO A 47 15.11 6.59 -15.21
C PRO A 47 14.00 5.59 -14.92
N VAL A 48 13.67 5.45 -13.61
CA VAL A 48 12.64 4.52 -13.13
C VAL A 48 11.78 5.14 -12.04
N HIS A 49 10.54 4.65 -11.96
CA HIS A 49 9.66 4.80 -10.81
C HIS A 49 9.50 3.45 -10.14
N VAL A 50 9.57 3.42 -8.82
CA VAL A 50 9.43 2.21 -8.00
C VAL A 50 8.44 2.51 -6.88
N SER A 51 7.49 1.62 -6.66
CA SER A 51 6.54 1.68 -5.55
C SER A 51 6.63 0.36 -4.78
N LEU A 52 6.84 0.43 -3.47
CA LEU A 52 7.05 -0.75 -2.61
C LEU A 52 6.08 -0.69 -1.43
N GLN A 53 5.30 -1.75 -1.26
CA GLN A 53 4.45 -1.99 -0.11
C GLN A 53 5.13 -2.98 0.83
N THR A 54 5.40 -2.58 2.06
CA THR A 54 5.89 -3.45 3.13
C THR A 54 4.74 -3.73 4.08
N TYR A 55 4.47 -5.01 4.34
CA TYR A 55 3.45 -5.44 5.31
C TYR A 55 4.06 -5.51 6.69
N ASP A 56 3.43 -4.91 7.68
CA ASP A 56 4.00 -4.79 9.02
C ASP A 56 3.71 -6.02 9.90
N ALA A 57 2.71 -6.04 10.71
CA ALA A 57 2.64 -6.98 11.81
C ALA A 57 2.23 -8.41 11.43
N ILE A 58 1.44 -8.60 10.36
CA ILE A 58 0.81 -9.90 10.05
C ILE A 58 1.66 -10.76 9.12
N ASN A 59 2.52 -10.14 8.33
CA ASN A 59 3.28 -10.83 7.29
C ASN A 59 4.78 -10.96 7.59
N ARG A 60 5.16 -10.83 8.87
CA ARG A 60 6.49 -11.19 9.31
C ARG A 60 6.59 -12.72 9.34
N ASN A 61 7.53 -13.28 8.61
CA ASN A 61 7.81 -14.69 8.71
C ASN A 61 8.59 -15.02 9.99
N ASP A 62 8.79 -16.32 10.29
CA ASP A 62 9.48 -16.80 11.49
C ASP A 62 10.91 -16.27 11.66
N ALA A 63 11.56 -15.80 10.59
CA ALA A 63 12.87 -15.18 10.61
C ALA A 63 12.83 -13.65 10.86
N GLY A 64 11.67 -13.07 11.13
CA GLY A 64 11.52 -11.64 11.35
C GLY A 64 11.57 -10.78 10.09
N ARG A 65 11.42 -11.38 8.91
CA ARG A 65 11.41 -10.70 7.62
C ARG A 65 10.01 -10.26 7.24
N TRP A 66 9.89 -9.10 6.60
CA TRP A 66 8.61 -8.61 6.09
C TRP A 66 8.44 -8.94 4.62
N ARG A 67 7.24 -9.32 4.24
CA ARG A 67 6.85 -9.41 2.84
C ARG A 67 6.86 -8.02 2.21
N VAL A 68 7.35 -7.94 0.99
CA VAL A 68 7.30 -6.74 0.15
C VAL A 68 6.61 -7.10 -1.15
N ASP A 69 5.58 -6.36 -1.51
CA ASP A 69 5.04 -6.32 -2.87
C ASP A 69 5.39 -4.98 -3.50
N GLY A 70 5.42 -4.91 -4.81
CA GLY A 70 5.76 -3.67 -5.47
C GLY A 70 5.47 -3.66 -6.95
N SER A 71 5.72 -2.51 -7.53
CA SER A 71 5.66 -2.29 -8.97
C SER A 71 6.75 -1.30 -9.35
N TYR A 72 7.41 -1.52 -10.47
CA TYR A 72 8.30 -0.54 -11.04
C TYR A 72 8.12 -0.43 -12.54
N TYR A 73 8.51 0.69 -13.11
CA TYR A 73 8.54 0.88 -14.56
C TYR A 73 9.67 1.82 -14.96
N TYR A 74 10.15 1.62 -16.17
CA TYR A 74 11.08 2.55 -16.82
C TYR A 74 10.28 3.68 -17.47
N ASP A 75 10.70 4.92 -17.29
CA ASP A 75 10.03 6.11 -17.85
C ASP A 75 9.86 6.04 -19.37
N ALA A 76 10.83 5.42 -20.04
CA ALA A 76 10.76 5.20 -21.48
C ALA A 76 9.65 4.25 -21.92
N HIS A 77 9.20 3.35 -21.04
CA HIS A 77 8.28 2.29 -21.42
C HIS A 77 6.92 2.36 -20.71
N ARG A 78 6.85 2.89 -19.49
CA ARG A 78 5.63 3.00 -18.66
C ARG A 78 4.80 1.71 -18.58
N LYS A 79 5.50 0.59 -18.49
CA LYS A 79 4.90 -0.74 -18.36
C LYS A 79 5.24 -1.27 -16.98
N PRO A 80 4.30 -1.28 -16.03
CA PRO A 80 4.54 -1.79 -14.70
C PRO A 80 5.02 -3.23 -14.71
N ILE A 81 6.09 -3.48 -14.00
CA ILE A 81 6.68 -4.80 -13.75
C ILE A 81 6.41 -5.12 -12.29
N PRO A 82 5.61 -6.15 -11.99
CA PRO A 82 5.33 -6.56 -10.62
C PRO A 82 6.58 -7.01 -9.89
N LEU A 83 6.69 -6.62 -8.63
CA LEU A 83 7.74 -7.01 -7.72
C LEU A 83 7.15 -7.77 -6.54
N GLN A 84 7.86 -8.79 -6.09
CA GLN A 84 7.61 -9.48 -4.83
C GLN A 84 8.93 -9.79 -4.16
N GLY A 85 8.97 -9.68 -2.84
CA GLY A 85 10.22 -9.91 -2.14
C GLY A 85 10.10 -9.87 -0.64
N ARG A 86 11.23 -9.55 -0.02
CA ARG A 86 11.37 -9.50 1.44
C ARG A 86 12.24 -8.34 1.86
N ARG A 87 11.90 -7.78 3.01
CA ARG A 87 12.71 -6.81 3.73
C ARG A 87 13.28 -7.47 4.99
N GLU A 88 14.57 -7.33 5.19
CA GLU A 88 15.26 -7.74 6.40
C GLU A 88 15.16 -6.65 7.49
N PRO A 89 15.37 -7.01 8.79
CA PRO A 89 15.33 -6.03 9.88
C PRO A 89 16.35 -4.88 9.76
N ASP A 90 17.45 -5.11 9.06
CA ASP A 90 18.51 -4.11 8.82
C ASP A 90 18.23 -3.21 7.60
N GLY A 91 17.04 -3.31 6.99
CA GLY A 91 16.64 -2.48 5.86
C GLY A 91 17.00 -3.04 4.48
N ARG A 92 17.74 -4.15 4.42
CA ARG A 92 18.02 -4.81 3.14
C ARG A 92 16.74 -5.40 2.54
N MET A 93 16.58 -5.27 1.23
CA MET A 93 15.48 -5.85 0.47
C MET A 93 16.00 -6.68 -0.68
N THR A 94 15.35 -7.80 -0.93
CA THR A 94 15.55 -8.62 -2.13
C THR A 94 14.23 -8.72 -2.86
N LEU A 95 14.20 -8.24 -4.11
CA LEU A 95 12.98 -8.14 -4.90
C LEU A 95 13.11 -8.96 -6.18
N CYS A 96 12.11 -9.77 -6.43
CA CYS A 96 11.99 -10.64 -7.60
C CYS A 96 10.93 -10.08 -8.52
N GLU A 97 11.19 -10.09 -9.82
CA GLU A 97 10.15 -9.77 -10.79
C GLU A 97 9.08 -10.86 -10.78
N ALA A 98 7.85 -10.47 -10.60
CA ALA A 98 6.71 -11.38 -10.57
C ALA A 98 5.94 -11.31 -11.89
N SER A 99 5.26 -12.39 -12.27
CA SER A 99 4.23 -12.29 -13.28
C SER A 99 2.98 -11.68 -12.62
N PRO A 100 2.24 -10.81 -13.30
CA PRO A 100 0.93 -10.41 -12.81
C PRO A 100 0.11 -11.66 -12.49
N PRO A 101 -0.69 -11.66 -11.42
CA PRO A 101 -1.61 -12.76 -11.18
C PRO A 101 -2.47 -12.96 -12.44
N ALA A 102 -2.61 -14.21 -12.88
CA ALA A 102 -3.58 -14.52 -13.91
C ALA A 102 -4.94 -14.06 -13.40
N SER A 103 -5.72 -13.39 -14.23
CA SER A 103 -7.10 -12.98 -13.94
C SER A 103 -7.97 -14.22 -13.76
N ASN A 104 -7.96 -14.80 -12.57
CA ASN A 104 -8.88 -15.85 -12.19
C ASN A 104 -9.96 -15.22 -11.32
N ALA A 105 -11.07 -14.89 -11.95
CA ALA A 105 -12.27 -14.34 -11.36
C ALA A 105 -12.91 -15.23 -10.26
N ASP A 106 -12.31 -16.36 -9.89
CA ASP A 106 -12.88 -17.32 -8.95
C ASP A 106 -12.00 -17.59 -7.72
N SER A 107 -10.91 -16.87 -7.50
CA SER A 107 -10.09 -17.09 -6.30
C SER A 107 -9.95 -15.82 -5.46
N PRO A 108 -10.64 -15.74 -4.29
CA PRO A 108 -10.47 -14.67 -3.34
C PRO A 108 -9.16 -14.76 -2.55
N VAL A 109 -8.33 -15.73 -2.87
CA VAL A 109 -7.01 -15.93 -2.25
C VAL A 109 -6.00 -15.86 -3.38
N VAL A 110 -5.16 -14.82 -3.36
CA VAL A 110 -3.92 -14.84 -4.15
C VAL A 110 -3.21 -16.13 -3.77
N PRO A 111 -3.11 -17.15 -4.66
CA PRO A 111 -2.37 -18.34 -4.30
C PRO A 111 -0.96 -17.90 -3.93
N ALA A 112 -0.48 -18.29 -2.76
CA ALA A 112 0.93 -18.27 -2.49
C ALA A 112 1.58 -18.91 -3.72
N ALA A 113 2.35 -18.11 -4.47
CA ALA A 113 2.86 -18.50 -5.78
C ALA A 113 3.40 -19.90 -5.71
N SER A 114 2.73 -20.83 -6.38
CA SER A 114 3.26 -22.20 -6.55
C SER A 114 4.68 -22.08 -7.08
N PRO A 115 5.63 -22.89 -6.59
CA PRO A 115 7.05 -22.78 -6.93
C PRO A 115 7.31 -23.29 -8.35
N SER A 116 6.81 -22.58 -9.34
CA SER A 116 7.15 -22.81 -10.72
C SER A 116 8.34 -21.93 -11.07
N ARG A 117 9.54 -22.53 -11.10
CA ARG A 117 10.85 -21.95 -11.41
C ARG A 117 11.23 -20.75 -10.52
N PRO A 118 12.41 -20.75 -9.90
CA PRO A 118 12.89 -19.55 -9.21
C PRO A 118 12.90 -18.40 -10.22
N LYS A 119 12.04 -17.43 -10.00
CA LYS A 119 12.04 -16.18 -10.77
C LYS A 119 13.31 -15.43 -10.42
N PRO A 120 13.94 -14.75 -11.37
CA PRO A 120 15.11 -13.95 -11.04
C PRO A 120 14.71 -12.90 -10.01
N CYS A 121 15.51 -12.75 -8.94
CA CYS A 121 15.38 -11.68 -7.98
C CYS A 121 16.49 -10.66 -8.30
N PRO A 122 16.29 -9.85 -9.35
CA PRO A 122 17.37 -9.02 -9.89
C PRO A 122 17.70 -7.84 -8.99
N ILE A 123 16.81 -7.43 -8.09
CA ILE A 123 16.96 -6.19 -7.34
C ILE A 123 17.33 -6.49 -5.90
N ALA A 124 18.48 -5.98 -5.49
CA ALA A 124 18.92 -5.95 -4.10
C ALA A 124 19.08 -4.49 -3.67
N LEU A 125 18.36 -4.07 -2.62
CA LEU A 125 18.36 -2.70 -2.11
C LEU A 125 18.77 -2.65 -0.64
N ASN A 126 19.36 -1.53 -0.27
CA ASN A 126 19.54 -1.09 1.11
C ASN A 126 18.82 0.24 1.30
N VAL A 127 17.82 0.27 2.17
CA VAL A 127 17.02 1.48 2.45
C VAL A 127 17.59 2.19 3.65
N ALA A 128 17.99 3.44 3.47
CA ALA A 128 18.52 4.31 4.50
C ALA A 128 17.82 5.68 4.46
N GLY A 129 16.92 5.91 5.41
CA GLY A 129 16.10 7.12 5.45
C GLY A 129 15.20 7.23 4.21
N GLN A 130 15.36 8.30 3.46
CA GLN A 130 14.58 8.58 2.25
C GLN A 130 15.25 8.10 0.94
N THR A 131 16.32 7.33 1.05
CA THR A 131 17.03 6.81 -0.11
C THR A 131 17.09 5.29 -0.09
N ALA A 132 17.08 4.68 -1.27
CA ALA A 132 17.39 3.27 -1.43
C ALA A 132 18.47 3.12 -2.49
N THR A 133 19.54 2.40 -2.15
CA THR A 133 20.65 2.15 -3.05
C THR A 133 20.90 0.66 -3.16
N GLY A 134 21.46 0.22 -4.29
CA GLY A 134 21.73 -1.21 -4.45
C GLY A 134 22.12 -1.58 -5.87
N THR A 135 21.70 -2.77 -6.27
CA THR A 135 22.03 -3.33 -7.58
C THR A 135 20.80 -3.99 -8.23
N TRP A 136 20.80 -3.95 -9.54
CA TRP A 136 19.97 -4.76 -10.41
C TRP A 136 20.88 -5.71 -11.19
N ASP A 137 20.60 -7.00 -11.19
CA ASP A 137 21.43 -8.05 -11.78
C ASP A 137 20.56 -9.06 -12.54
N ASP A 138 20.76 -9.22 -13.84
CA ASP A 138 20.07 -10.23 -14.67
C ASP A 138 20.89 -11.51 -14.89
N GLY A 139 22.00 -11.64 -14.18
CA GLY A 139 22.95 -12.74 -14.32
C GLY A 139 23.97 -12.56 -15.46
N ARG A 140 23.85 -11.48 -16.25
CA ARG A 140 24.79 -11.11 -17.31
C ARG A 140 25.47 -9.79 -17.04
N LYS A 141 24.75 -8.86 -16.44
CA LYS A 141 25.25 -7.53 -16.08
C LYS A 141 24.65 -7.10 -14.76
N THR A 142 25.44 -6.37 -14.00
CA THR A 142 25.03 -5.72 -12.77
C THR A 142 25.01 -4.22 -12.98
N LEU A 143 23.90 -3.57 -12.65
CA LEU A 143 23.70 -2.13 -12.76
C LEU A 143 23.47 -1.53 -11.38
N PRO A 144 24.03 -0.34 -11.07
CA PRO A 144 23.73 0.34 -9.83
C PRO A 144 22.26 0.81 -9.82
N VAL A 145 21.64 0.78 -8.65
CA VAL A 145 20.32 1.33 -8.40
C VAL A 145 20.45 2.47 -7.39
N THR A 146 19.87 3.63 -7.73
CA THR A 146 19.79 4.77 -6.83
C THR A 146 18.38 5.33 -6.88
N LEU A 147 17.70 5.34 -5.75
CA LEU A 147 16.31 5.74 -5.63
C LEU A 147 16.16 6.79 -4.51
N ASN A 148 15.30 7.77 -4.73
CA ASN A 148 14.93 8.79 -3.77
C ASN A 148 13.42 8.73 -3.52
N GLU A 149 13.01 8.75 -2.27
CA GLU A 149 11.61 8.78 -1.87
C GLU A 149 10.94 10.06 -2.38
N VAL A 150 9.79 9.89 -3.02
CA VAL A 150 8.96 10.99 -3.52
C VAL A 150 7.55 10.98 -2.94
N GLY A 151 7.16 9.92 -2.24
CA GLY A 151 5.86 9.82 -1.58
C GLY A 151 5.80 8.62 -0.65
N ARG A 152 5.01 8.76 0.39
CA ARG A 152 4.80 7.71 1.39
C ARG A 152 3.34 7.68 1.81
N LEU A 153 2.82 6.47 1.95
CA LEU A 153 1.53 6.20 2.54
C LEU A 153 1.78 5.20 3.67
N ASN A 154 1.40 5.58 4.88
CA ASN A 154 1.60 4.75 6.05
C ASN A 154 0.26 4.57 6.77
N ASP A 155 -0.24 3.34 6.79
CA ASP A 155 -1.48 2.98 7.47
C ASP A 155 -1.29 2.85 9.00
N ASN A 156 -0.05 2.87 9.47
CA ASN A 156 0.32 2.75 10.89
C ASN A 156 0.37 4.10 11.63
N ASP A 157 0.33 5.23 10.91
CA ASP A 157 0.53 6.55 11.47
C ASP A 157 -0.63 7.47 11.13
N GLN A 158 -0.89 8.47 12.00
CA GLN A 158 -1.92 9.47 11.73
C GLN A 158 -1.54 10.38 10.55
N ASP A 159 -0.26 10.50 10.24
CA ASP A 159 0.27 11.17 9.06
C ASP A 159 0.37 10.20 7.88
N HIS A 160 -0.73 9.59 7.51
CA HIS A 160 -0.80 8.48 6.54
C HIS A 160 -0.24 8.79 5.16
N VAL A 161 -0.20 10.05 4.76
CA VAL A 161 0.22 10.46 3.42
C VAL A 161 1.24 11.58 3.51
N ARG A 162 2.38 11.42 2.86
CA ARG A 162 3.35 12.47 2.63
C ARG A 162 3.22 13.01 1.22
N LEU A 163 3.57 14.27 1.03
CA LEU A 163 3.56 15.01 -0.22
C LEU A 163 2.16 15.15 -0.81
N ASP A 164 1.73 16.36 -1.02
CA ASP A 164 0.48 16.78 -1.70
C ASP A 164 -0.80 16.04 -1.27
N GLY A 165 -0.75 15.30 -0.18
CA GLY A 165 -1.88 14.56 0.35
C GLY A 165 -2.32 13.34 -0.48
N ALA A 166 -1.57 12.96 -1.50
CA ALA A 166 -1.86 11.81 -2.33
C ALA A 166 -0.61 11.04 -2.78
N VAL A 167 -0.77 9.73 -2.98
CA VAL A 167 0.28 8.84 -3.49
C VAL A 167 -0.22 8.10 -4.72
N ASP A 168 0.53 8.21 -5.81
CA ASP A 168 0.26 7.54 -7.07
C ASP A 168 0.85 6.13 -7.04
N ILE A 169 0.03 5.10 -7.23
CA ILE A 169 0.43 3.69 -7.14
C ILE A 169 0.20 3.01 -8.49
N PRO A 170 1.27 2.62 -9.20
CA PRO A 170 1.16 1.88 -10.45
C PRO A 170 0.61 0.47 -10.20
N MET A 171 -0.55 0.15 -10.79
CA MET A 171 -1.18 -1.16 -10.66
C MET A 171 -0.43 -2.23 -11.45
N TRP A 172 -0.50 -3.48 -11.00
CA TRP A 172 0.05 -4.62 -11.74
C TRP A 172 -0.67 -4.85 -13.06
N TYR A 173 -1.99 -4.66 -13.06
CA TYR A 173 -2.76 -4.75 -14.28
C TYR A 173 -2.60 -3.50 -15.14
N ARG A 174 -2.47 -3.69 -16.43
CA ARG A 174 -2.44 -2.65 -17.44
C ARG A 174 -3.19 -3.10 -18.69
N THR A 175 -3.69 -2.18 -19.46
CA THR A 175 -4.19 -2.48 -20.80
C THR A 175 -3.02 -2.54 -21.81
N LYS A 176 -3.33 -2.83 -23.05
CA LYS A 176 -2.31 -2.78 -24.12
C LYS A 176 -1.71 -1.39 -24.33
N THR A 177 -2.48 -0.34 -24.07
CA THR A 177 -2.15 1.05 -24.38
C THR A 177 -1.99 1.94 -23.16
N HIS A 178 -2.47 1.54 -21.98
CA HIS A 178 -2.46 2.36 -20.78
C HIS A 178 -1.93 1.61 -19.57
N MET A 179 -1.04 2.26 -18.84
CA MET A 179 -0.73 1.97 -17.45
C MET A 179 -1.87 2.49 -16.59
N LEU A 180 -2.27 1.73 -15.58
CA LEU A 180 -3.25 2.16 -14.60
C LEU A 180 -2.56 2.58 -13.31
N VAL A 181 -2.97 3.72 -12.78
CA VAL A 181 -2.41 4.30 -11.56
C VAL A 181 -3.55 4.62 -10.60
N GLY A 182 -3.55 3.95 -9.44
CA GLY A 182 -4.44 4.28 -8.34
C GLY A 182 -3.90 5.50 -7.58
N VAL A 183 -4.76 6.48 -7.33
CA VAL A 183 -4.44 7.66 -6.53
C VAL A 183 -5.00 7.45 -5.14
N TYR A 184 -4.15 7.24 -4.16
CA TYR A 184 -4.51 7.02 -2.78
C TYR A 184 -4.32 8.28 -1.96
N ALA A 185 -5.32 8.65 -1.19
CA ALA A 185 -5.26 9.79 -0.31
C ALA A 185 -6.12 9.57 0.94
N LEU A 186 -5.74 10.26 2.02
CA LEU A 186 -6.58 10.39 3.20
C LEU A 186 -7.60 11.51 2.96
N SER A 187 -8.84 11.27 3.33
CA SER A 187 -9.88 12.29 3.35
C SER A 187 -10.80 12.13 4.56
N ASP A 188 -11.38 13.22 5.03
CA ASP A 188 -12.30 13.22 6.17
C ASP A 188 -13.53 12.33 5.90
N LYS A 189 -13.96 12.28 4.65
CA LYS A 189 -15.13 11.50 4.25
C LYS A 189 -14.83 9.99 4.13
N CYS A 190 -13.67 9.64 3.60
CA CYS A 190 -13.39 8.27 3.16
C CYS A 190 -12.32 7.56 3.99
N GLY A 191 -11.63 8.28 4.90
CA GLY A 191 -10.39 7.75 5.43
C GLY A 191 -9.35 7.57 4.32
N LEU A 192 -8.51 6.57 4.46
CA LEU A 192 -7.51 6.21 3.45
C LEU A 192 -8.13 5.27 2.42
N ALA A 193 -8.23 5.73 1.17
CA ALA A 193 -8.81 4.96 0.07
C ALA A 193 -8.20 5.36 -1.28
N MET A 194 -8.43 4.54 -2.30
CA MET A 194 -8.16 4.89 -3.69
C MET A 194 -9.24 5.87 -4.16
N GLN A 195 -8.90 7.16 -4.22
CA GLN A 195 -9.83 8.23 -4.57
C GLN A 195 -10.16 8.28 -6.07
N SER A 196 -9.20 7.85 -6.89
CA SER A 196 -9.38 7.80 -8.34
C SER A 196 -8.45 6.80 -9.00
N LEU A 197 -8.82 6.39 -10.20
CA LEU A 197 -8.00 5.58 -11.10
C LEU A 197 -7.64 6.42 -12.33
N ARG A 198 -6.33 6.55 -12.62
CA ARG A 198 -5.82 7.23 -13.81
C ARG A 198 -5.42 6.22 -14.88
N ALA A 199 -5.82 6.46 -16.11
CA ALA A 199 -5.32 5.74 -17.28
C ALA A 199 -4.25 6.61 -17.97
N VAL A 200 -2.99 6.19 -17.83
CA VAL A 200 -1.82 6.87 -18.39
C VAL A 200 -1.40 6.19 -19.67
N ASN A 201 -1.42 6.91 -20.76
CA ASN A 201 -1.03 6.41 -22.07
C ASN A 201 0.45 6.01 -22.08
N ILE A 202 0.74 4.76 -22.39
CA ILE A 202 2.10 4.20 -22.34
C ILE A 202 3.03 4.91 -23.33
N ALA A 203 2.55 5.25 -24.52
CA ALA A 203 3.37 5.85 -25.58
C ALA A 203 3.70 7.33 -25.28
N THR A 204 2.72 8.08 -24.77
CA THR A 204 2.86 9.53 -24.60
C THR A 204 3.14 9.99 -23.17
N GLY A 205 2.81 9.16 -22.18
CA GLY A 205 2.86 9.52 -20.75
C GLY A 205 1.71 10.44 -20.30
N ARG A 206 0.76 10.76 -21.18
CA ARG A 206 -0.38 11.63 -20.83
C ARG A 206 -1.44 10.87 -20.05
N ILE A 207 -2.09 11.54 -19.13
CA ILE A 207 -3.30 11.03 -18.48
C ILE A 207 -4.46 11.26 -19.44
N ASP A 208 -4.94 10.17 -20.05
CA ASP A 208 -6.07 10.24 -20.99
C ASP A 208 -7.42 10.22 -20.26
N ARG A 209 -7.47 9.61 -19.06
CA ARG A 209 -8.67 9.57 -18.20
C ARG A 209 -8.31 9.57 -16.73
N THR A 210 -9.14 10.24 -15.93
CA THR A 210 -9.21 10.11 -14.47
C THR A 210 -10.64 9.74 -14.10
N ILE A 211 -10.79 8.65 -13.36
CA ILE A 211 -12.08 8.08 -12.96
C ILE A 211 -12.16 8.21 -11.45
N ALA A 212 -13.13 8.97 -10.95
CA ALA A 212 -13.40 9.05 -9.52
C ALA A 212 -13.97 7.72 -9.03
N LEU A 213 -13.57 7.31 -7.84
CA LEU A 213 -14.01 6.08 -7.20
C LEU A 213 -14.72 6.39 -5.88
N ASP A 214 -15.52 5.45 -5.41
CA ASP A 214 -16.19 5.57 -4.12
C ASP A 214 -15.22 5.33 -2.95
N CYS A 215 -15.62 5.76 -1.76
CA CYS A 215 -14.81 5.73 -0.54
C CYS A 215 -14.26 4.35 -0.15
N ASP A 216 -14.90 3.29 -0.61
CA ASP A 216 -14.51 1.92 -0.26
C ASP A 216 -13.51 1.30 -1.24
N ALA A 217 -13.09 2.04 -2.28
CA ALA A 217 -12.20 1.51 -3.31
C ALA A 217 -10.77 1.31 -2.80
N GLY A 218 -10.15 0.19 -3.20
CA GLY A 218 -8.73 -0.06 -2.99
C GLY A 218 -8.32 -0.30 -1.54
N MET A 219 -9.23 -0.73 -0.68
CA MET A 219 -8.88 -1.12 0.69
C MET A 219 -7.97 -2.34 0.71
N VAL A 220 -7.07 -2.37 1.69
CA VAL A 220 -5.93 -3.26 1.65
C VAL A 220 -5.99 -4.32 2.73
N MET A 221 -6.32 -5.53 2.32
CA MET A 221 -5.98 -6.75 3.08
C MET A 221 -4.94 -7.60 2.33
N THR A 222 -4.62 -7.21 1.09
CA THR A 222 -3.73 -7.92 0.17
C THR A 222 -2.74 -6.93 -0.46
N SER A 223 -2.18 -7.26 -1.61
CA SER A 223 -1.33 -6.34 -2.35
C SER A 223 -2.14 -5.19 -2.95
N ILE A 224 -1.80 -3.96 -2.58
CA ILE A 224 -2.44 -2.75 -3.10
C ILE A 224 -2.35 -2.66 -4.64
N TYR A 225 -1.31 -3.25 -5.22
CA TYR A 225 -1.07 -3.25 -6.67
C TYR A 225 -2.03 -4.16 -7.43
N ALA A 226 -2.67 -5.10 -6.73
CA ALA A 226 -3.64 -6.04 -7.29
C ALA A 226 -5.10 -5.54 -7.20
N ASN A 227 -5.34 -4.38 -6.58
CA ASN A 227 -6.69 -3.83 -6.40
C ASN A 227 -7.40 -3.47 -7.71
N VAL A 228 -6.67 -3.49 -8.83
CA VAL A 228 -7.23 -3.33 -10.17
C VAL A 228 -6.83 -4.53 -11.02
N ALA A 229 -7.81 -5.17 -11.62
CA ALA A 229 -7.63 -6.37 -12.43
C ALA A 229 -8.37 -6.27 -13.78
N ASP A 230 -8.19 -7.28 -14.62
CA ASP A 230 -8.93 -7.40 -15.85
C ASP A 230 -10.42 -7.65 -15.55
N ALA A 231 -11.31 -6.94 -16.22
CA ALA A 231 -12.73 -7.22 -16.19
C ALA A 231 -13.13 -8.11 -17.35
N ARG A 232 -14.13 -8.96 -17.16
CA ARG A 232 -14.68 -9.78 -18.26
C ARG A 232 -15.29 -8.94 -19.38
N ARG A 233 -15.58 -7.67 -19.11
CA ARG A 233 -16.21 -6.73 -20.03
C ARG A 233 -15.16 -5.85 -20.71
N ALA A 234 -15.11 -5.89 -22.04
CA ALA A 234 -14.19 -5.06 -22.80
C ALA A 234 -14.35 -3.55 -22.49
N GLY A 235 -13.25 -2.85 -22.26
CA GLY A 235 -13.23 -1.44 -21.90
C GLY A 235 -13.49 -1.14 -20.43
N TYR A 236 -13.58 -2.17 -19.59
CA TYR A 236 -13.73 -2.09 -18.16
C TYR A 236 -12.53 -2.70 -17.45
N VAL A 237 -12.35 -2.34 -16.20
CA VAL A 237 -11.47 -2.99 -15.23
C VAL A 237 -12.28 -3.34 -14.00
N SER A 238 -11.92 -4.41 -13.33
CA SER A 238 -12.43 -4.76 -12.02
C SER A 238 -11.63 -4.02 -10.96
N VAL A 239 -12.30 -3.30 -10.09
CA VAL A 239 -11.70 -2.59 -8.96
C VAL A 239 -12.17 -3.25 -7.68
N GLU A 240 -11.24 -3.57 -6.78
CA GLU A 240 -11.55 -4.12 -5.48
C GLU A 240 -12.04 -3.02 -4.53
N TYR A 241 -13.12 -3.30 -3.82
CA TYR A 241 -13.71 -2.47 -2.78
C TYR A 241 -13.70 -3.22 -1.46
N ARG A 242 -13.27 -2.58 -0.37
CA ARG A 242 -13.23 -3.14 0.99
C ARG A 242 -12.50 -4.47 1.10
N GLY A 243 -11.33 -4.60 0.57
CA GLY A 243 -10.46 -5.78 0.54
C GLY A 243 -10.71 -6.91 1.53
N GLY A 244 -10.27 -8.12 1.20
CA GLY A 244 -10.41 -9.32 1.99
C GLY A 244 -11.77 -10.03 1.85
N LYS A 245 -12.09 -10.92 2.80
CA LYS A 245 -13.31 -11.77 2.75
C LYS A 245 -14.63 -10.99 2.75
N MET A 246 -14.61 -9.73 3.10
CA MET A 246 -15.78 -8.84 3.14
C MET A 246 -15.82 -7.89 1.93
N GLY A 247 -14.86 -8.02 1.01
CA GLY A 247 -14.76 -7.18 -0.15
C GLY A 247 -15.66 -7.63 -1.31
N TYR A 248 -15.88 -6.70 -2.22
CA TYR A 248 -16.51 -6.98 -3.50
C TYR A 248 -15.73 -6.29 -4.61
N GLU A 249 -15.89 -6.78 -5.82
CA GLU A 249 -15.31 -6.19 -7.02
C GLU A 249 -16.39 -5.48 -7.82
N GLN A 250 -16.05 -4.35 -8.41
CA GLN A 250 -16.92 -3.60 -9.28
C GLN A 250 -16.25 -3.34 -10.63
N ASP A 251 -16.96 -3.60 -11.71
CA ASP A 251 -16.53 -3.24 -13.05
C ASP A 251 -16.64 -1.72 -13.26
N VAL A 252 -15.49 -1.08 -13.49
CA VAL A 252 -15.36 0.35 -13.72
C VAL A 252 -15.00 0.59 -15.18
N SER A 253 -15.79 1.43 -15.87
CA SER A 253 -15.52 1.79 -17.27
C SER A 253 -14.28 2.69 -17.36
N LEU A 254 -13.31 2.31 -18.17
CA LEU A 254 -12.16 3.15 -18.47
C LEU A 254 -12.53 4.32 -19.39
N GLY A 255 -13.66 4.23 -20.13
CA GLY A 255 -14.09 5.27 -21.07
C GLY A 255 -13.02 5.60 -22.12
N LEU A 256 -12.12 4.65 -22.38
CA LEU A 256 -11.13 4.79 -23.44
C LEU A 256 -11.77 4.43 -24.80
N PRO A 257 -11.34 5.09 -25.88
CA PRO A 257 -11.82 4.70 -27.21
C PRO A 257 -11.46 3.23 -27.44
N SER A 258 -12.44 2.45 -27.86
CA SER A 258 -12.18 1.07 -28.30
C SER A 258 -11.11 1.13 -29.38
N SER A 259 -10.00 0.41 -29.18
CA SER A 259 -9.05 0.21 -30.28
C SER A 259 -9.81 -0.55 -31.36
N SER A 260 -10.40 0.19 -32.32
CA SER A 260 -10.90 -0.42 -33.52
C SER A 260 -9.74 -1.15 -34.16
N SER A 261 -9.80 -2.48 -34.15
CA SER A 261 -8.91 -3.33 -34.93
C SER A 261 -9.01 -2.88 -36.39
N LYS A 262 -7.98 -2.15 -36.84
CA LYS A 262 -7.72 -2.09 -38.28
C LYS A 262 -6.91 -3.29 -38.68
#